data_c6649c279071ec9b9d4ae2d7195ab7f7
#
_entry.id   c6649c279071ec9b9d4ae2d7195ab7f7
#
_cell.length_a   1.000
_cell.length_b   1.000
_cell.length_c   1.000
_cell.angle_alpha   90.00
_cell.angle_beta   90.00
_cell.angle_gamma   90.00
#
_symmetry.space_group_name_H-M   'P 1'
#
loop_
_entity.id
_entity.type
_entity.pdbx_description
1 polymer ?
#
loop_
_entity_poly.entity_id
_entity_poly.type
_entity_poly.pdbx_seq_one_letter_code
_entity_poly.pdbx_strand_id
1 'polypeptide(L)'
;VSEKPMFNVQINTPPGTSLKETNRIARLVEQDLLQIPDVVSVSSNVGKGNPRVYYNVFQQDFTPHFAELFVQTDPDMDVPAIIALTYSLRTRYNRTPGAKIEVKQFQQGPPVPAPIEFRILGNNLDTLTKYSFILEDIIKKTEGTMYVGNQLRLPKTDLNVVIDKEKAGIMGVLPAEVARTVRLSVAGLPNQTVRNADGDEYQIQMSVQDFDPDHALEIFKKMYVTSLSGALIPLSQIAEIVPGESPNVIRHYNKERYTNVTSFVQTG
;
A
#
# COMPACT_ATOMS: atom_id res chain seq x y z
N VAL A 1 10.08 -18.14 17.95
CA VAL A 1 8.74 -18.49 17.44
C VAL A 1 7.80 -18.57 18.63
N SER A 2 6.59 -18.06 18.47
CA SER A 2 5.55 -18.20 19.49
C SER A 2 5.08 -19.66 19.52
N GLU A 3 4.94 -20.23 20.70
CA GLU A 3 4.36 -21.56 20.90
C GLU A 3 2.84 -21.59 20.73
N LYS A 4 2.22 -20.45 20.38
CA LYS A 4 0.78 -20.35 20.22
C LYS A 4 0.31 -20.89 18.87
N PRO A 5 -0.83 -21.60 18.82
CA PRO A 5 -1.38 -22.20 17.60
C PRO A 5 -2.02 -21.13 16.71
N MET A 6 -1.22 -20.22 16.19
CA MET A 6 -1.66 -19.13 15.34
C MET A 6 -0.53 -18.55 14.50
N PHE A 7 -0.87 -17.99 13.34
CA PHE A 7 0.07 -17.28 12.48
C PHE A 7 -0.64 -16.18 11.68
N ASN A 8 0.14 -15.30 11.05
CA ASN A 8 -0.36 -14.25 10.18
C ASN A 8 -0.03 -14.55 8.71
N VAL A 9 -0.95 -14.19 7.83
CA VAL A 9 -0.71 -14.13 6.38
C VAL A 9 -0.85 -12.68 5.91
N GLN A 10 0.25 -12.10 5.41
CA GLN A 10 0.27 -10.76 4.86
C GLN A 10 0.23 -10.84 3.34
N ILE A 11 -0.66 -10.08 2.74
CA ILE A 11 -0.86 -10.00 1.29
C ILE A 11 -0.51 -8.58 0.86
N ASN A 12 0.51 -8.46 0.03
CA ASN A 12 0.97 -7.21 -0.56
C ASN A 12 0.74 -7.28 -2.06
N THR A 13 -0.21 -6.50 -2.56
CA THR A 13 -0.40 -6.29 -4.00
C THR A 13 0.45 -5.11 -4.47
N PRO A 14 0.70 -4.94 -5.78
CA PRO A 14 1.45 -3.79 -6.27
C PRO A 14 0.86 -2.45 -5.81
N PRO A 15 1.70 -1.43 -5.52
CA PRO A 15 1.22 -0.09 -5.20
C PRO A 15 0.29 0.44 -6.30
N GLY A 16 -0.84 1.04 -5.88
CA GLY A 16 -1.88 1.49 -6.81
C GLY A 16 -2.97 0.46 -7.09
N THR A 17 -2.83 -0.78 -6.60
CA THR A 17 -3.92 -1.77 -6.68
C THR A 17 -5.11 -1.30 -5.86
N SER A 18 -6.31 -1.42 -6.43
CA SER A 18 -7.56 -1.03 -5.76
C SER A 18 -7.86 -1.94 -4.57
N LEU A 19 -8.57 -1.39 -3.58
CA LEU A 19 -9.04 -2.15 -2.42
C LEU A 19 -9.87 -3.38 -2.83
N LYS A 20 -10.67 -3.23 -3.89
CA LYS A 20 -11.51 -4.30 -4.44
C LYS A 20 -10.68 -5.48 -4.94
N GLU A 21 -9.60 -5.22 -5.66
CA GLU A 21 -8.72 -6.28 -6.17
C GLU A 21 -7.91 -6.93 -5.04
N THR A 22 -7.41 -6.14 -4.09
CA THR A 22 -6.76 -6.67 -2.89
C THR A 22 -7.71 -7.57 -2.10
N ASN A 23 -8.98 -7.15 -1.95
CA ASN A 23 -10.01 -7.96 -1.30
C ASN A 23 -10.29 -9.27 -2.06
N ARG A 24 -10.32 -9.23 -3.40
CA ARG A 24 -10.51 -10.44 -4.22
C ARG A 24 -9.42 -11.47 -3.95
N ILE A 25 -8.15 -11.03 -3.90
CA ILE A 25 -7.02 -11.91 -3.60
C ILE A 25 -7.08 -12.41 -2.16
N ALA A 26 -7.40 -11.54 -1.20
CA ALA A 26 -7.54 -11.92 0.20
C ALA A 26 -8.61 -13.00 0.41
N ARG A 27 -9.76 -12.88 -0.27
CA ARG A 27 -10.83 -13.88 -0.24
C ARG A 27 -10.41 -15.24 -0.80
N LEU A 28 -9.62 -15.25 -1.87
CA LEU A 28 -9.09 -16.52 -2.41
C LEU A 28 -8.17 -17.21 -1.41
N VAL A 29 -7.30 -16.47 -0.75
CA VAL A 29 -6.40 -17.00 0.28
C VAL A 29 -7.17 -17.47 1.51
N GLU A 30 -8.17 -16.70 1.96
CA GLU A 30 -9.05 -17.05 3.07
C GLU A 30 -9.79 -18.38 2.82
N GLN A 31 -10.40 -18.52 1.64
CA GLN A 31 -11.10 -19.75 1.24
C GLN A 31 -10.17 -20.96 1.20
N ASP A 32 -8.94 -20.77 0.70
CA ASP A 32 -7.95 -21.81 0.64
C ASP A 32 -7.47 -22.24 2.04
N LEU A 33 -7.27 -21.30 2.94
CA LEU A 33 -6.89 -21.56 4.33
C LEU A 33 -7.99 -22.32 5.09
N LEU A 34 -9.26 -21.95 4.89
CA LEU A 34 -10.41 -22.59 5.55
C LEU A 34 -10.66 -24.03 5.07
N GLN A 35 -10.02 -24.48 3.99
CA GLN A 35 -10.09 -25.88 3.54
C GLN A 35 -9.08 -26.77 4.27
N ILE A 36 -8.16 -26.20 5.04
CA ILE A 36 -7.15 -26.95 5.79
C ILE A 36 -7.79 -27.45 7.10
N PRO A 37 -7.81 -28.77 7.37
CA PRO A 37 -8.47 -29.32 8.56
C PRO A 37 -7.98 -28.72 9.87
N ASP A 38 -6.69 -28.40 9.97
CA ASP A 38 -6.07 -27.86 11.16
C ASP A 38 -6.30 -26.35 11.35
N VAL A 39 -7.01 -25.67 10.42
CA VAL A 39 -7.36 -24.25 10.52
C VAL A 39 -8.75 -24.12 11.11
N VAL A 40 -8.84 -23.54 12.31
CA VAL A 40 -10.11 -23.35 13.03
C VAL A 40 -10.80 -22.07 12.61
N SER A 41 -10.07 -20.98 12.43
CA SER A 41 -10.66 -19.71 12.01
C SER A 41 -9.67 -18.81 11.28
N VAL A 42 -10.21 -17.95 10.43
CA VAL A 42 -9.47 -16.92 9.70
C VAL A 42 -10.19 -15.60 9.87
N SER A 43 -9.47 -14.57 10.37
CA SER A 43 -9.97 -13.20 10.45
C SER A 43 -9.21 -12.34 9.46
N SER A 44 -9.92 -11.76 8.48
CA SER A 44 -9.32 -11.01 7.38
C SER A 44 -9.57 -9.50 7.52
N ASN A 45 -8.51 -8.70 7.45
CA ASN A 45 -8.57 -7.26 7.30
C ASN A 45 -7.98 -6.85 5.96
N VAL A 46 -8.74 -6.08 5.18
CA VAL A 46 -8.34 -5.63 3.85
C VAL A 46 -8.23 -4.11 3.84
N GLY A 47 -7.13 -3.59 3.30
CA GLY A 47 -6.81 -2.17 3.30
C GLY A 47 -6.23 -1.67 4.64
N LYS A 48 -6.07 -2.54 5.62
CA LYS A 48 -5.50 -2.22 6.92
C LYS A 48 -4.98 -3.50 7.57
N GLY A 49 -3.99 -3.38 8.46
CA GLY A 49 -3.52 -4.50 9.27
C GLY A 49 -4.54 -4.93 10.33
N ASN A 50 -4.38 -6.13 10.86
CA ASN A 50 -5.17 -6.63 11.98
C ASN A 50 -5.03 -5.70 13.19
N PRO A 51 -6.05 -5.60 14.04
CA PRO A 51 -5.89 -5.03 15.37
C PRO A 51 -4.71 -5.69 16.10
N ARG A 52 -4.13 -4.98 17.06
CA ARG A 52 -3.00 -5.49 17.82
C ARG A 52 -3.37 -6.73 18.63
N VAL A 53 -3.24 -7.90 18.01
CA VAL A 53 -3.53 -9.22 18.62
C VAL A 53 -2.31 -9.82 19.34
N TYR A 54 -1.13 -9.25 19.13
CA TYR A 54 0.12 -9.68 19.74
C TYR A 54 0.95 -8.46 20.16
N TYR A 55 1.69 -8.58 21.28
CA TYR A 55 2.31 -7.43 21.95
C TYR A 55 3.32 -6.66 21.10
N ASN A 56 4.00 -7.31 20.17
CA ASN A 56 5.04 -6.73 19.34
C ASN A 56 4.63 -6.58 17.86
N VAL A 57 3.35 -6.76 17.53
CA VAL A 57 2.83 -6.52 16.18
C VAL A 57 2.10 -5.18 16.17
N PHE A 58 2.52 -4.28 15.28
CA PHE A 58 1.85 -3.01 15.05
C PHE A 58 0.88 -3.13 13.90
N GLN A 59 -0.28 -2.53 14.06
CA GLN A 59 -1.27 -2.47 13.00
C GLN A 59 -0.72 -1.62 11.85
N GLN A 60 -0.78 -2.16 10.62
CA GLN A 60 -0.51 -1.39 9.41
C GLN A 60 -1.65 -0.38 9.20
N ASP A 61 -1.30 0.89 8.97
CA ASP A 61 -2.26 1.94 8.62
C ASP A 61 -2.95 1.66 7.29
N PHE A 62 -4.02 2.43 7.02
CA PHE A 62 -4.81 2.26 5.81
C PHE A 62 -3.94 2.28 4.55
N THR A 63 -3.94 1.17 3.85
CA THR A 63 -3.14 0.91 2.66
C THR A 63 -3.94 0.01 1.72
N PRO A 64 -4.59 0.54 0.66
CA PRO A 64 -5.50 -0.23 -0.21
C PRO A 64 -4.90 -1.49 -0.81
N HIS A 65 -3.60 -1.51 -1.05
CA HIS A 65 -2.85 -2.64 -1.61
C HIS A 65 -2.27 -3.60 -0.56
N PHE A 66 -2.81 -3.58 0.67
CA PHE A 66 -2.41 -4.47 1.76
C PHE A 66 -3.62 -5.20 2.36
N ALA A 67 -3.43 -6.47 2.70
CA ALA A 67 -4.37 -7.21 3.53
C ALA A 67 -3.61 -8.10 4.52
N GLU A 68 -4.23 -8.36 5.66
CA GLU A 68 -3.66 -9.23 6.69
C GLU A 68 -4.73 -10.18 7.21
N LEU A 69 -4.38 -11.48 7.21
CA LEU A 69 -5.24 -12.54 7.71
C LEU A 69 -4.61 -13.11 8.99
N PHE A 70 -5.37 -13.10 10.05
CA PHE A 70 -5.02 -13.77 11.31
C PHE A 70 -5.62 -15.16 11.28
N VAL A 71 -4.76 -16.17 11.38
CA VAL A 71 -5.14 -17.59 11.28
C VAL A 71 -4.95 -18.26 12.63
N GLN A 72 -6.00 -18.88 13.13
CA GLN A 72 -5.98 -19.73 14.31
C GLN A 72 -6.03 -21.19 13.88
N THR A 73 -5.10 -21.98 14.38
CA THR A 73 -5.05 -23.42 14.15
C THR A 73 -5.61 -24.16 15.36
N ASP A 74 -5.73 -25.47 15.23
CA ASP A 74 -6.15 -26.34 16.34
C ASP A 74 -5.28 -26.04 17.58
N PRO A 75 -5.90 -25.81 18.76
CA PRO A 75 -5.18 -25.57 20.00
C PRO A 75 -4.20 -26.68 20.40
N ASP A 76 -4.48 -27.91 20.01
CA ASP A 76 -3.66 -29.08 20.31
C ASP A 76 -2.50 -29.30 19.31
N MET A 77 -2.41 -28.45 18.27
CA MET A 77 -1.35 -28.51 17.28
C MET A 77 0.01 -28.12 17.91
N ASP A 78 0.99 -29.01 17.80
CA ASP A 78 2.32 -28.75 18.33
C ASP A 78 3.13 -27.77 17.45
N VAL A 79 4.22 -27.20 18.01
CA VAL A 79 5.05 -26.22 17.31
C VAL A 79 5.67 -26.76 16.01
N PRO A 80 6.20 -28.00 15.95
CA PRO A 80 6.67 -28.59 14.71
C PRO A 80 5.63 -28.68 13.61
N ALA A 81 4.39 -29.05 13.96
CA ALA A 81 3.28 -29.11 13.00
C ALA A 81 2.92 -27.73 12.44
N ILE A 82 2.90 -26.69 13.30
CA ILE A 82 2.68 -25.29 12.86
C ILE A 82 3.80 -24.83 11.93
N ILE A 83 5.05 -25.17 12.23
CA ILE A 83 6.19 -24.87 11.36
C ILE A 83 6.03 -25.57 10.01
N ALA A 84 5.70 -26.84 9.99
CA ALA A 84 5.49 -27.61 8.76
C ALA A 84 4.33 -27.02 7.93
N LEU A 85 3.21 -26.70 8.56
CA LEU A 85 2.07 -26.06 7.90
C LEU A 85 2.46 -24.72 7.29
N THR A 86 3.08 -23.83 8.07
CA THR A 86 3.49 -22.50 7.56
C THR A 86 4.53 -22.61 6.45
N TYR A 87 5.42 -23.61 6.47
CA TYR A 87 6.37 -23.86 5.40
C TYR A 87 5.66 -24.33 4.11
N SER A 88 4.72 -25.24 4.22
CA SER A 88 3.92 -25.70 3.07
C SER A 88 3.14 -24.54 2.42
N LEU A 89 2.52 -23.68 3.25
CA LEU A 89 1.80 -22.50 2.80
C LEU A 89 2.73 -21.47 2.13
N ARG A 90 3.95 -21.28 2.65
CA ARG A 90 4.96 -20.42 2.00
C ARG A 90 5.28 -20.92 0.59
N THR A 91 5.49 -22.20 0.42
CA THR A 91 5.76 -22.82 -0.88
C THR A 91 4.57 -22.67 -1.81
N ARG A 92 3.35 -22.89 -1.30
CA ARG A 92 2.10 -22.80 -2.05
C ARG A 92 1.85 -21.39 -2.56
N TYR A 93 2.02 -20.37 -1.72
CA TYR A 93 1.72 -18.99 -2.06
C TYR A 93 2.86 -18.23 -2.74
N ASN A 94 4.06 -18.79 -2.81
CA ASN A 94 5.24 -18.11 -3.39
C ASN A 94 5.05 -17.71 -4.87
N ARG A 95 4.14 -18.35 -5.58
CA ARG A 95 3.86 -18.10 -7.00
C ARG A 95 2.46 -17.53 -7.25
N THR A 96 1.85 -16.89 -6.27
CA THR A 96 0.52 -16.29 -6.46
C THR A 96 0.63 -15.08 -7.39
N PRO A 97 -0.04 -15.09 -8.55
CA PRO A 97 -0.01 -13.95 -9.46
C PRO A 97 -0.64 -12.71 -8.84
N GLY A 98 -0.04 -11.55 -9.06
CA GLY A 98 -0.59 -10.26 -8.65
C GLY A 98 -0.44 -9.91 -7.17
N ALA A 99 0.18 -10.77 -6.35
CA ALA A 99 0.45 -10.45 -4.95
C ALA A 99 1.70 -11.15 -4.43
N LYS A 100 2.38 -10.49 -3.48
CA LYS A 100 3.39 -11.10 -2.62
C LYS A 100 2.70 -11.53 -1.32
N ILE A 101 2.64 -12.84 -1.08
CA ILE A 101 2.01 -13.41 0.11
C ILE A 101 3.09 -13.91 1.06
N GLU A 102 3.05 -13.45 2.30
CA GLU A 102 4.02 -13.77 3.34
C GLU A 102 3.34 -14.45 4.51
N VAL A 103 3.68 -15.70 4.78
CA VAL A 103 3.17 -16.46 5.94
C VAL A 103 4.16 -16.32 7.08
N LYS A 104 3.75 -15.63 8.14
CA LYS A 104 4.60 -15.23 9.28
C LYS A 104 4.09 -15.82 10.58
N GLN A 105 4.95 -16.53 11.26
CA GLN A 105 4.71 -16.92 12.65
C GLN A 105 4.98 -15.73 13.58
N PHE A 106 4.26 -15.65 14.69
CA PHE A 106 4.54 -14.65 15.71
C PHE A 106 5.90 -14.97 16.38
N GLN A 107 6.73 -13.97 16.46
CA GLN A 107 8.05 -14.08 17.10
C GLN A 107 7.98 -13.46 18.48
N GLN A 108 8.76 -14.00 19.42
CA GLN A 108 9.00 -13.36 20.70
C GLN A 108 10.15 -12.35 20.56
N GLY A 109 10.10 -11.28 21.33
CA GLY A 109 11.14 -10.24 21.35
C GLY A 109 10.61 -8.85 21.05
N PRO A 110 11.47 -7.84 20.99
CA PRO A 110 11.07 -6.49 20.68
C PRO A 110 10.49 -6.40 19.25
N PRO A 111 9.57 -5.46 19.01
CA PRO A 111 9.01 -5.25 17.69
C PRO A 111 10.09 -4.71 16.74
N VAL A 112 10.38 -5.47 15.71
CA VAL A 112 11.31 -5.07 14.64
C VAL A 112 10.62 -5.28 13.28
N PRO A 113 10.81 -4.38 12.30
CA PRO A 113 10.24 -4.52 10.98
C PRO A 113 10.68 -5.81 10.27
N ALA A 114 11.94 -6.17 10.41
CA ALA A 114 12.53 -7.41 9.95
C ALA A 114 13.80 -7.72 10.77
N PRO A 115 14.15 -9.01 10.97
CA PRO A 115 15.37 -9.41 11.69
C PRO A 115 16.66 -8.91 11.01
N ILE A 116 16.64 -8.80 9.69
CA ILE A 116 17.76 -8.30 8.89
C ILE A 116 17.28 -7.02 8.20
N GLU A 117 17.96 -5.91 8.48
CA GLU A 117 17.69 -4.63 7.87
C GLU A 117 19.01 -3.95 7.49
N PHE A 118 19.20 -3.70 6.20
CA PHE A 118 20.30 -2.90 5.68
C PHE A 118 19.78 -1.54 5.26
N ARG A 119 20.47 -0.50 5.72
CA ARG A 119 20.17 0.87 5.35
C ARG A 119 21.26 1.42 4.42
N ILE A 120 20.85 1.86 3.24
CA ILE A 120 21.70 2.50 2.24
C ILE A 120 21.41 3.99 2.30
N LEU A 121 22.42 4.81 2.60
CA LEU A 121 22.31 6.27 2.68
C LEU A 121 22.89 6.91 1.41
N GLY A 122 22.30 8.01 0.97
CA GLY A 122 22.81 8.78 -0.16
C GLY A 122 21.79 9.82 -0.65
N ASN A 123 22.27 10.87 -1.32
CA ASN A 123 21.42 11.98 -1.75
C ASN A 123 20.76 11.76 -3.11
N ASN A 124 21.35 10.94 -3.97
CA ASN A 124 20.84 10.65 -5.30
C ASN A 124 19.95 9.40 -5.29
N LEU A 125 18.69 9.57 -5.71
CA LEU A 125 17.68 8.51 -5.68
C LEU A 125 17.99 7.39 -6.66
N ASP A 126 18.51 7.70 -7.86
CA ASP A 126 18.84 6.68 -8.87
C ASP A 126 19.98 5.79 -8.37
N THR A 127 20.97 6.40 -7.71
CA THR A 127 22.07 5.66 -7.09
C THR A 127 21.58 4.76 -5.95
N LEU A 128 20.69 5.27 -5.08
CA LEU A 128 20.07 4.48 -4.02
C LEU A 128 19.27 3.31 -4.60
N THR A 129 18.50 3.55 -5.66
CA THR A 129 17.73 2.52 -6.36
C THR A 129 18.65 1.44 -6.91
N LYS A 130 19.71 1.81 -7.62
CA LYS A 130 20.68 0.87 -8.19
C LYS A 130 21.31 -0.04 -7.12
N TYR A 131 21.83 0.55 -6.04
CA TYR A 131 22.46 -0.22 -4.98
C TYR A 131 21.46 -1.06 -4.18
N SER A 132 20.24 -0.59 -4.02
CA SER A 132 19.20 -1.37 -3.34
C SER A 132 18.86 -2.65 -4.11
N PHE A 133 18.84 -2.62 -5.44
CA PHE A 133 18.63 -3.81 -6.26
C PHE A 133 19.81 -4.78 -6.19
N ILE A 134 21.04 -4.27 -6.21
CA ILE A 134 22.25 -5.12 -6.07
C ILE A 134 22.20 -5.83 -4.71
N LEU A 135 21.92 -5.10 -3.63
CA LEU A 135 21.84 -5.68 -2.29
C LEU A 135 20.69 -6.67 -2.16
N GLU A 136 19.53 -6.35 -2.74
CA GLU A 136 18.39 -7.28 -2.80
C GLU A 136 18.76 -8.60 -3.47
N ASP A 137 19.46 -8.54 -4.61
CA ASP A 137 19.90 -9.75 -5.34
C ASP A 137 20.93 -10.57 -4.56
N ILE A 138 21.82 -9.91 -3.83
CA ILE A 138 22.79 -10.60 -2.93
C ILE A 138 22.02 -11.33 -1.83
N ILE A 139 21.09 -10.64 -1.14
CA ILE A 139 20.33 -11.24 -0.05
C ILE A 139 19.46 -12.40 -0.56
N LYS A 140 18.81 -12.27 -1.71
CA LYS A 140 18.00 -13.34 -2.31
C LYS A 140 18.79 -14.62 -2.63
N LYS A 141 20.07 -14.48 -2.95
CA LYS A 141 20.97 -15.59 -3.23
C LYS A 141 21.60 -16.18 -1.98
N THR A 142 21.49 -15.50 -0.84
CA THR A 142 22.03 -15.96 0.43
C THR A 142 21.10 -17.02 1.02
N GLU A 143 21.62 -18.20 1.26
CA GLU A 143 20.90 -19.31 1.87
C GLU A 143 20.37 -18.93 3.26
N GLY A 144 19.18 -19.39 3.61
CA GLY A 144 18.54 -19.08 4.89
C GLY A 144 17.81 -17.73 4.95
N THR A 145 17.80 -16.96 3.86
CA THR A 145 17.00 -15.71 3.78
C THR A 145 15.66 -15.95 3.11
N MET A 146 14.64 -15.20 3.55
CA MET A 146 13.32 -15.20 2.94
C MET A 146 12.66 -13.81 3.02
N TYR A 147 11.62 -13.60 2.22
CA TYR A 147 10.81 -12.38 2.21
C TYR A 147 11.64 -11.10 2.04
N VAL A 148 12.61 -11.15 1.13
CA VAL A 148 13.43 -9.97 0.84
C VAL A 148 12.53 -8.82 0.37
N GLY A 149 12.59 -7.72 1.09
CA GLY A 149 11.84 -6.49 0.84
C GLY A 149 12.77 -5.38 0.40
N ASN A 150 12.40 -4.67 -0.68
CA ASN A 150 13.09 -3.48 -1.15
C ASN A 150 12.04 -2.39 -1.39
N GLN A 151 12.12 -1.30 -0.67
CA GLN A 151 11.14 -0.22 -0.73
C GLN A 151 11.08 0.48 -2.09
N LEU A 152 12.17 0.46 -2.85
CA LEU A 152 12.27 1.12 -4.17
C LEU A 152 11.95 0.18 -5.34
N ARG A 153 11.63 -1.08 -5.09
CA ARG A 153 11.42 -2.06 -6.16
C ARG A 153 10.17 -1.82 -6.99
N LEU A 154 9.12 -1.35 -6.38
CA LEU A 154 7.84 -1.11 -7.05
C LEU A 154 7.54 0.38 -6.98
N PRO A 155 7.90 1.15 -8.02
CA PRO A 155 7.43 2.51 -8.12
C PRO A 155 5.91 2.50 -8.27
N LYS A 156 5.26 3.56 -7.79
CA LYS A 156 3.85 3.78 -8.10
C LYS A 156 3.73 4.54 -9.41
N THR A 157 2.69 4.24 -10.17
CA THR A 157 2.32 5.03 -11.33
C THR A 157 1.48 6.21 -10.87
N ASP A 158 1.97 7.42 -11.11
CA ASP A 158 1.23 8.65 -10.91
C ASP A 158 0.60 9.10 -12.23
N LEU A 159 -0.57 9.70 -12.14
CA LEU A 159 -1.19 10.40 -13.26
C LEU A 159 -0.90 11.90 -13.10
N ASN A 160 0.08 12.40 -13.85
CA ASN A 160 0.50 13.78 -13.79
C ASN A 160 -0.39 14.64 -14.70
N VAL A 161 -1.04 15.65 -14.11
CA VAL A 161 -1.80 16.65 -14.87
C VAL A 161 -0.83 17.73 -15.35
N VAL A 162 -0.47 17.70 -16.63
CA VAL A 162 0.44 18.65 -17.24
C VAL A 162 -0.36 19.78 -17.89
N ILE A 163 -0.24 20.99 -17.34
CA ILE A 163 -0.99 22.16 -17.81
C ILE A 163 -0.21 22.86 -18.92
N ASP A 164 -0.88 23.09 -20.06
CA ASP A 164 -0.41 23.97 -21.12
C ASP A 164 -0.62 25.43 -20.66
N LYS A 165 0.44 26.04 -20.18
CA LYS A 165 0.38 27.38 -19.58
C LYS A 165 -0.02 28.47 -20.59
N GLU A 166 0.33 28.30 -21.85
CA GLU A 166 -0.02 29.27 -22.93
C GLU A 166 -1.51 29.22 -23.22
N LYS A 167 -2.06 28.01 -23.44
CA LYS A 167 -3.51 27.85 -23.65
C LYS A 167 -4.32 28.27 -22.44
N ALA A 168 -3.89 27.87 -21.22
CA ALA A 168 -4.54 28.27 -19.97
C ALA A 168 -4.56 29.80 -19.83
N GLY A 169 -3.46 30.48 -20.18
CA GLY A 169 -3.35 31.93 -20.15
C GLY A 169 -4.30 32.61 -21.14
N ILE A 170 -4.35 32.12 -22.39
CA ILE A 170 -5.25 32.64 -23.44
C ILE A 170 -6.72 32.46 -23.01
N MET A 171 -7.07 31.34 -22.41
CA MET A 171 -8.43 31.07 -21.94
C MET A 171 -8.75 31.69 -20.59
N GLY A 172 -7.81 32.40 -19.95
CA GLY A 172 -7.98 33.06 -18.67
C GLY A 172 -8.15 32.08 -17.49
N VAL A 173 -7.55 30.90 -17.58
CA VAL A 173 -7.61 29.88 -16.50
C VAL A 173 -6.35 29.92 -15.66
N LEU A 174 -6.54 30.07 -14.35
CA LEU A 174 -5.43 30.03 -13.39
C LEU A 174 -5.03 28.59 -13.08
N PRO A 175 -3.71 28.25 -13.03
CA PRO A 175 -3.26 26.92 -12.62
C PRO A 175 -3.79 26.46 -11.26
N ALA A 176 -4.02 27.40 -10.35
CA ALA A 176 -4.60 27.11 -9.04
C ALA A 176 -6.05 26.56 -9.13
N GLU A 177 -6.85 27.06 -10.09
CA GLU A 177 -8.20 26.54 -10.31
C GLU A 177 -8.18 25.14 -10.89
N VAL A 178 -7.22 24.84 -11.78
CA VAL A 178 -6.99 23.48 -12.27
C VAL A 178 -6.67 22.54 -11.10
N ALA A 179 -5.70 22.91 -10.26
CA ALA A 179 -5.31 22.11 -9.10
C ALA A 179 -6.48 21.88 -8.13
N ARG A 180 -7.28 22.94 -7.89
CA ARG A 180 -8.47 22.87 -7.01
C ARG A 180 -9.52 21.92 -7.58
N THR A 181 -9.83 22.05 -8.87
CA THR A 181 -10.82 21.22 -9.57
C THR A 181 -10.41 19.75 -9.55
N VAL A 182 -9.16 19.44 -9.90
CA VAL A 182 -8.62 18.07 -9.88
C VAL A 182 -8.67 17.51 -8.46
N ARG A 183 -8.24 18.28 -7.44
CA ARG A 183 -8.28 17.83 -6.06
C ARG A 183 -9.72 17.57 -5.59
N LEU A 184 -10.66 18.45 -5.90
CA LEU A 184 -12.06 18.26 -5.56
C LEU A 184 -12.61 16.95 -6.15
N SER A 185 -12.27 16.69 -7.41
CA SER A 185 -12.78 15.52 -8.13
C SER A 185 -12.18 14.21 -7.64
N VAL A 186 -10.89 14.19 -7.24
CA VAL A 186 -10.18 12.97 -6.88
C VAL A 186 -10.23 12.68 -5.38
N ALA A 187 -9.99 13.69 -4.54
CA ALA A 187 -9.82 13.52 -3.09
C ALA A 187 -10.89 14.24 -2.25
N GLY A 188 -11.68 15.08 -2.89
CA GLY A 188 -12.57 16.01 -2.20
C GLY A 188 -11.81 17.18 -1.57
N LEU A 189 -12.57 18.16 -1.13
CA LEU A 189 -12.05 19.33 -0.42
C LEU A 189 -12.72 19.44 0.94
N PRO A 190 -11.96 19.58 2.04
CA PRO A 190 -12.50 20.03 3.31
C PRO A 190 -12.97 21.47 3.13
N ASN A 191 -14.21 21.76 3.47
CA ASN A 191 -14.77 23.10 3.29
C ASN A 191 -14.84 23.85 4.61
N GLN A 192 -15.74 23.44 5.51
CA GLN A 192 -16.01 24.14 6.78
C GLN A 192 -16.21 23.12 7.89
N THR A 193 -16.09 23.56 9.12
CA THR A 193 -16.53 22.81 10.30
C THR A 193 -17.90 23.30 10.74
N VAL A 194 -18.74 22.38 11.13
CA VAL A 194 -20.06 22.62 11.73
C VAL A 194 -20.03 22.06 13.15
N ARG A 195 -20.63 22.78 14.09
CA ARG A 195 -20.86 22.28 15.46
C ARG A 195 -22.28 21.77 15.58
N ASN A 196 -22.42 20.57 16.16
CA ASN A 196 -23.74 20.06 16.55
C ASN A 196 -24.28 20.77 17.82
N ALA A 197 -25.45 20.37 18.25
CA ALA A 197 -26.08 20.92 19.46
C ALA A 197 -25.29 20.62 20.75
N ASP A 198 -24.49 19.55 20.75
CA ASP A 198 -23.69 19.10 21.89
C ASP A 198 -22.30 19.76 21.93
N GLY A 199 -21.97 20.59 20.92
CA GLY A 199 -20.73 21.34 20.81
C GLY A 199 -19.62 20.63 20.07
N ASP A 200 -19.82 19.39 19.57
CA ASP A 200 -18.85 18.65 18.79
C ASP A 200 -18.65 19.25 17.40
N GLU A 201 -17.41 19.26 16.94
CA GLU A 201 -17.05 19.77 15.62
C GLU A 201 -17.00 18.64 14.57
N TYR A 202 -17.72 18.86 13.47
CA TYR A 202 -17.72 17.99 12.30
C TYR A 202 -17.21 18.73 11.07
N GLN A 203 -16.26 18.14 10.37
CA GLN A 203 -15.75 18.71 9.13
C GLN A 203 -16.68 18.38 7.96
N ILE A 204 -17.11 19.40 7.22
CA ILE A 204 -17.85 19.23 5.97
C ILE A 204 -16.83 18.94 4.87
N GLN A 205 -16.93 17.80 4.24
CA GLN A 205 -16.13 17.43 3.08
C GLN A 205 -16.99 17.47 1.82
N MET A 206 -16.53 18.21 0.82
CA MET A 206 -17.12 18.21 -0.52
C MET A 206 -16.36 17.20 -1.39
N SER A 207 -17.08 16.31 -2.06
CA SER A 207 -16.53 15.36 -3.00
C SER A 207 -17.46 15.16 -4.18
N VAL A 208 -16.90 14.71 -5.30
CA VAL A 208 -17.72 14.27 -6.43
C VAL A 208 -18.28 12.90 -6.10
N GLN A 209 -19.60 12.73 -6.30
CA GLN A 209 -20.26 11.46 -6.10
C GLN A 209 -19.72 10.43 -7.13
N ASP A 210 -19.52 9.21 -6.67
CA ASP A 210 -19.12 8.07 -7.52
C ASP A 210 -17.78 8.24 -8.28
N PHE A 211 -16.80 8.93 -7.66
CA PHE A 211 -15.45 8.91 -8.21
C PHE A 211 -14.91 7.48 -8.18
N ASP A 212 -14.76 6.88 -9.36
CA ASP A 212 -14.14 5.57 -9.54
C ASP A 212 -12.68 5.76 -10.04
N PRO A 213 -11.67 5.38 -9.26
CA PRO A 213 -10.27 5.49 -9.68
C PRO A 213 -9.96 4.70 -10.95
N ASP A 214 -10.68 3.61 -11.22
CA ASP A 214 -10.49 2.79 -12.42
C ASP A 214 -10.93 3.53 -13.69
N HIS A 215 -11.76 4.58 -13.54
CA HIS A 215 -12.23 5.45 -14.62
C HIS A 215 -11.68 6.88 -14.56
N ALA A 216 -10.58 7.10 -13.83
CA ALA A 216 -10.00 8.44 -13.63
C ALA A 216 -9.74 9.21 -14.92
N LEU A 217 -9.30 8.54 -16.00
CA LEU A 217 -9.06 9.16 -17.32
C LEU A 217 -10.36 9.64 -17.99
N GLU A 218 -11.45 8.91 -17.83
CA GLU A 218 -12.75 9.30 -18.36
C GLU A 218 -13.34 10.47 -17.59
N ILE A 219 -13.18 10.46 -16.27
CA ILE A 219 -13.60 11.54 -15.38
C ILE A 219 -12.85 12.83 -15.73
N PHE A 220 -11.52 12.74 -15.94
CA PHE A 220 -10.71 13.89 -16.34
C PHE A 220 -11.24 14.55 -17.62
N LYS A 221 -11.65 13.78 -18.63
CA LYS A 221 -12.21 14.31 -19.88
C LYS A 221 -13.52 15.07 -19.69
N LYS A 222 -14.24 14.79 -18.60
CA LYS A 222 -15.52 15.42 -18.24
C LYS A 222 -15.36 16.60 -17.26
N MET A 223 -14.14 16.90 -16.82
CA MET A 223 -13.89 18.01 -15.90
C MET A 223 -13.92 19.36 -16.64
N TYR A 224 -14.46 20.36 -15.96
CA TYR A 224 -14.45 21.75 -16.39
C TYR A 224 -13.80 22.61 -15.32
N VAL A 225 -13.09 23.64 -15.74
CA VAL A 225 -12.50 24.66 -14.87
C VAL A 225 -13.09 26.02 -15.19
N THR A 226 -13.23 26.87 -14.19
CA THR A 226 -13.76 28.20 -14.37
C THR A 226 -12.65 29.19 -14.74
N SER A 227 -12.84 29.93 -15.81
CA SER A 227 -11.95 31.03 -16.21
C SER A 227 -12.23 32.29 -15.38
N LEU A 228 -11.32 33.28 -15.45
CA LEU A 228 -11.49 34.60 -14.83
C LEU A 228 -12.74 35.35 -15.33
N SER A 229 -13.21 35.06 -16.53
CA SER A 229 -14.45 35.61 -17.09
C SER A 229 -15.72 34.87 -16.65
N GLY A 230 -15.58 33.79 -15.87
CA GLY A 230 -16.68 32.92 -15.44
C GLY A 230 -17.07 31.83 -16.47
N ALA A 231 -16.38 31.74 -17.61
CA ALA A 231 -16.63 30.69 -18.59
C ALA A 231 -16.13 29.33 -18.10
N LEU A 232 -16.89 28.27 -18.40
CA LEU A 232 -16.48 26.89 -18.13
C LEU A 232 -15.65 26.34 -19.29
N ILE A 233 -14.39 26.05 -19.02
CA ILE A 233 -13.44 25.53 -20.00
C ILE A 233 -13.21 24.03 -19.74
N PRO A 234 -13.37 23.13 -20.72
CA PRO A 234 -13.02 21.74 -20.56
C PRO A 234 -11.54 21.59 -20.19
N LEU A 235 -11.24 20.85 -19.12
CA LEU A 235 -9.88 20.68 -18.66
C LEU A 235 -8.97 20.05 -19.71
N SER A 236 -9.51 19.16 -20.54
CA SER A 236 -8.80 18.51 -21.65
C SER A 236 -8.31 19.45 -22.76
N GLN A 237 -8.80 20.71 -22.81
CA GLN A 237 -8.31 21.72 -23.78
C GLN A 237 -7.02 22.39 -23.30
N ILE A 238 -6.77 22.43 -22.01
CA ILE A 238 -5.67 23.17 -21.38
C ILE A 238 -4.70 22.29 -20.60
N ALA A 239 -5.00 21.01 -20.46
CA ALA A 239 -4.15 20.06 -19.74
C ALA A 239 -4.29 18.65 -20.32
N GLU A 240 -3.25 17.84 -20.10
CA GLU A 240 -3.23 16.43 -20.44
C GLU A 240 -2.81 15.59 -19.22
N ILE A 241 -3.22 14.31 -19.21
CA ILE A 241 -2.72 13.35 -18.23
C ILE A 241 -1.56 12.58 -18.84
N VAL A 242 -0.40 12.68 -18.18
CA VAL A 242 0.81 11.95 -18.56
C VAL A 242 1.13 10.95 -17.43
N PRO A 243 1.11 9.64 -17.70
CA PRO A 243 1.58 8.66 -16.74
C PRO A 243 3.06 8.89 -16.40
N GLY A 244 3.41 8.80 -15.13
CA GLY A 244 4.77 8.94 -14.64
C GLY A 244 5.04 7.94 -13.54
N GLU A 245 6.31 7.59 -13.34
CA GLU A 245 6.74 6.78 -12.24
C GLU A 245 7.26 7.66 -11.11
N SER A 246 6.87 7.35 -9.89
CA SER A 246 7.42 7.99 -8.70
C SER A 246 7.75 6.95 -7.62
N PRO A 247 8.76 7.24 -6.78
CA PRO A 247 9.04 6.38 -5.65
C PRO A 247 7.85 6.37 -4.70
N ASN A 248 7.49 5.19 -4.22
CA ASN A 248 6.36 5.04 -3.29
C ASN A 248 6.59 5.81 -1.98
N VAL A 249 7.85 5.88 -1.53
CA VAL A 249 8.24 6.61 -0.32
C VAL A 249 9.68 7.11 -0.42
N ILE A 250 9.93 8.33 0.05
CA ILE A 250 11.26 8.89 0.23
C ILE A 250 11.49 9.07 1.73
N ARG A 251 12.46 8.37 2.28
CA ARG A 251 12.79 8.42 3.71
C ARG A 251 14.10 9.17 3.97
N HIS A 252 14.18 9.78 5.13
CA HIS A 252 15.37 10.47 5.60
C HIS A 252 15.77 9.94 6.98
N TYR A 253 17.08 9.77 7.16
CA TYR A 253 17.70 9.48 8.44
C TYR A 253 18.82 10.50 8.66
N ASN A 254 18.82 11.20 9.78
CA ASN A 254 19.75 12.30 10.06
C ASN A 254 19.86 13.32 8.90
N LYS A 255 18.73 13.67 8.27
CA LYS A 255 18.61 14.58 7.12
C LYS A 255 19.14 14.04 5.79
N GLU A 256 19.71 12.85 5.74
CA GLU A 256 20.14 12.19 4.51
C GLU A 256 19.08 11.23 4.01
N ARG A 257 18.89 11.14 2.70
CA ARG A 257 18.00 10.17 2.11
C ARG A 257 18.53 8.77 2.33
N TYR A 258 17.63 7.83 2.56
CA TYR A 258 17.98 6.42 2.65
C TYR A 258 16.90 5.50 2.08
N THR A 259 17.31 4.29 1.78
CA THR A 259 16.41 3.17 1.51
C THR A 259 16.80 1.96 2.34
N ASN A 260 15.81 1.12 2.67
CA ASN A 260 16.04 -0.13 3.39
C ASN A 260 15.85 -1.32 2.46
N VAL A 261 16.75 -2.29 2.61
CA VAL A 261 16.53 -3.65 2.12
C VAL A 261 16.44 -4.55 3.35
N THR A 262 15.34 -5.28 3.44
CA THR A 262 15.00 -6.10 4.61
C THR A 262 14.90 -7.57 4.23
N SER A 263 15.14 -8.46 5.18
CA SER A 263 14.94 -9.89 4.99
C SER A 263 14.54 -10.55 6.30
N PHE A 264 13.84 -11.66 6.19
CA PHE A 264 13.57 -12.57 7.29
C PHE A 264 14.51 -13.78 7.18
N VAL A 265 14.74 -14.43 8.32
CA VAL A 265 15.50 -15.66 8.39
C VAL A 265 14.53 -16.83 8.27
N GLN A 266 14.88 -17.78 7.43
CA GLN A 266 14.18 -19.05 7.36
C GLN A 266 14.42 -19.80 8.66
N THR A 267 13.44 -19.77 9.56
CA THR A 267 13.45 -20.66 10.73
C THR A 267 13.06 -22.03 10.25
N GLY A 268 14.02 -22.95 10.26
CA GLY A 268 13.82 -24.36 9.92
C GLY A 268 13.00 -25.08 10.95
#